data_f8017022f35fa9d29dd9b2c6079bf721
#
_entry.id   f8017022f35fa9d29dd9b2c6079bf721
#
_cell.length_a   1.000
_cell.length_b   1.000
_cell.length_c   1.000
_cell.angle_alpha   90.00
_cell.angle_beta   90.00
_cell.angle_gamma   90.00
#
_symmetry.space_group_name_H-M   'P 1'
#
loop_
_entity.id
_entity.type
_entity.pdbx_description
1 polymer ?
#
loop_
_entity_poly.entity_id
_entity_poly.type
_entity_poly.pdbx_seq_one_letter_code
_entity_poly.pdbx_strand_id
1 'polypeptide(L)'
;MLVWYVIQVINGREDAMRERIERMVPESSMQELFYPQYQTEIKVHGEWVSTTKPLFPGYLICDTADPRAVQQYLLRMDDFARVLSQDGQFVPLAKEETQLIGSFTNRGDRVVPMSEALKDGDQVVVTAGPLLGHEGLIKTINRRKSTAYLELDLCGRRVTTRVGLAVLSKEQRVMRNHRRAVS
;
A
#
# COMPACT_ATOMS: atom_id res chain seq x y z
N MET A 1 20.08 8.39 -4.09
CA MET A 1 19.64 7.61 -2.90
C MET A 1 18.16 7.91 -2.71
N LEU A 2 17.33 6.90 -2.65
CA LEU A 2 15.88 7.07 -2.46
C LEU A 2 15.63 7.53 -1.02
N VAL A 3 15.04 8.71 -0.86
CA VAL A 3 14.62 9.21 0.45
C VAL A 3 13.13 9.54 0.35
N TRP A 4 12.33 8.71 0.95
CA TRP A 4 10.88 8.83 0.91
C TRP A 4 10.36 9.60 2.11
N TYR A 5 9.49 10.55 1.83
CA TYR A 5 8.73 11.31 2.81
C TYR A 5 7.24 11.07 2.63
N VAL A 6 6.48 11.19 3.68
CA VAL A 6 5.02 11.04 3.64
C VAL A 6 4.35 12.39 3.57
N ILE A 7 3.42 12.53 2.64
CA ILE A 7 2.53 13.69 2.52
C ILE A 7 1.16 13.29 3.04
N GLN A 8 0.67 13.98 4.05
CA GLN A 8 -0.68 13.80 4.56
C GLN A 8 -1.66 14.61 3.72
N VAL A 9 -2.74 13.97 3.30
CA VAL A 9 -3.86 14.56 2.55
C VAL A 9 -5.18 14.13 3.18
N ILE A 10 -6.30 14.65 2.67
CA ILE A 10 -7.61 14.19 3.11
C ILE A 10 -7.87 12.78 2.61
N ASN A 11 -8.27 11.88 3.52
CA ASN A 11 -8.63 10.50 3.19
C ASN A 11 -9.73 10.46 2.12
N GLY A 12 -9.53 9.60 1.12
CA GLY A 12 -10.43 9.45 -0.03
C GLY A 12 -10.14 10.40 -1.19
N ARG A 13 -9.14 11.29 -1.06
CA ARG A 13 -8.72 12.21 -2.13
C ARG A 13 -7.30 11.95 -2.62
N GLU A 14 -6.74 10.78 -2.33
CA GLU A 14 -5.34 10.46 -2.61
C GLU A 14 -4.99 10.65 -4.08
N ASP A 15 -5.79 10.10 -4.99
CA ASP A 15 -5.52 10.16 -6.43
C ASP A 15 -5.64 11.59 -6.98
N ALA A 16 -6.72 12.30 -6.63
CA ALA A 16 -6.90 13.69 -7.03
C ALA A 16 -5.77 14.61 -6.50
N MET A 17 -5.31 14.36 -5.27
CA MET A 17 -4.22 15.11 -4.67
C MET A 17 -2.88 14.77 -5.29
N ARG A 18 -2.63 13.49 -5.61
CA ARG A 18 -1.43 13.07 -6.34
C ARG A 18 -1.32 13.82 -7.66
N GLU A 19 -2.37 13.78 -8.49
CA GLU A 19 -2.38 14.48 -9.78
C GLU A 19 -2.17 16.00 -9.64
N ARG A 20 -2.77 16.60 -8.62
CA ARG A 20 -2.64 18.04 -8.38
C ARG A 20 -1.25 18.44 -7.94
N ILE A 21 -0.64 17.66 -7.05
CA ILE A 21 0.73 17.88 -6.56
C ILE A 21 1.73 17.70 -7.70
N GLU A 22 1.59 16.64 -8.52
CA GLU A 22 2.45 16.39 -9.69
C GLU A 22 2.44 17.56 -10.70
N ARG A 23 1.32 18.24 -10.85
CA ARG A 23 1.21 19.42 -11.72
C ARG A 23 1.86 20.68 -11.11
N MET A 24 1.92 20.77 -9.79
CA MET A 24 2.42 21.98 -9.09
C MET A 24 3.89 21.90 -8.69
N VAL A 25 4.35 20.71 -8.32
CA VAL A 25 5.73 20.49 -7.87
C VAL A 25 6.58 20.10 -9.05
N PRO A 26 7.66 20.83 -9.38
CA PRO A 26 8.51 20.49 -10.50
C PRO A 26 9.27 19.18 -10.24
N GLU A 27 9.54 18.42 -11.32
CA GLU A 27 10.30 17.16 -11.28
C GLU A 27 11.70 17.33 -10.65
N SER A 28 12.28 18.52 -10.73
CA SER A 28 13.56 18.83 -10.08
C SER A 28 13.49 18.79 -8.55
N SER A 29 12.29 18.95 -7.98
CA SER A 29 12.07 18.93 -6.53
C SER A 29 11.49 17.61 -6.02
N MET A 30 10.93 16.77 -6.90
CA MET A 30 10.29 15.51 -6.53
C MET A 30 10.44 14.51 -7.67
N GLN A 31 11.07 13.37 -7.39
CA GLN A 31 11.37 12.36 -8.41
C GLN A 31 10.21 11.39 -8.65
N GLU A 32 9.47 11.05 -7.60
CA GLU A 32 8.31 10.16 -7.66
C GLU A 32 7.29 10.61 -6.62
N LEU A 33 6.02 10.57 -6.98
CA LEU A 33 4.90 10.73 -6.07
C LEU A 33 3.91 9.60 -6.28
N PHE A 34 3.57 8.87 -5.24
CA PHE A 34 2.63 7.77 -5.32
C PHE A 34 1.90 7.57 -3.99
N TYR A 35 0.80 6.85 -4.01
CA TYR A 35 0.22 6.24 -2.83
C TYR A 35 0.14 4.73 -3.05
N PRO A 36 0.77 3.94 -2.17
CA PRO A 36 0.72 2.49 -2.33
C PRO A 36 -0.73 2.02 -2.13
N GLN A 37 -1.13 1.10 -2.99
CA GLN A 37 -2.44 0.48 -2.97
C GLN A 37 -2.30 -1.02 -2.74
N TYR A 38 -3.37 -1.70 -2.38
CA TYR A 38 -3.42 -3.14 -2.34
C TYR A 38 -4.58 -3.65 -3.19
N GLN A 39 -4.34 -4.74 -3.88
CA GLN A 39 -5.37 -5.45 -4.64
C GLN A 39 -6.27 -6.21 -3.68
N THR A 40 -7.57 -6.13 -3.89
CA THR A 40 -8.57 -6.87 -3.13
C THR A 40 -9.74 -7.25 -4.06
N GLU A 41 -10.64 -8.06 -3.55
CA GLU A 41 -11.85 -8.44 -4.25
C GLU A 41 -13.07 -7.96 -3.47
N ILE A 42 -14.03 -7.39 -4.18
CA ILE A 42 -15.32 -6.97 -3.62
C ILE A 42 -16.45 -7.68 -4.35
N LYS A 43 -17.55 -7.93 -3.65
CA LYS A 43 -18.72 -8.54 -4.25
C LYS A 43 -19.64 -7.46 -4.80
N VAL A 44 -19.85 -7.46 -6.11
CA VAL A 44 -20.73 -6.52 -6.83
C VAL A 44 -21.79 -7.35 -7.56
N HIS A 45 -23.06 -7.13 -7.25
CA HIS A 45 -24.18 -7.88 -7.84
C HIS A 45 -24.03 -9.41 -7.82
N GLY A 46 -23.39 -9.93 -6.74
CA GLY A 46 -23.18 -11.38 -6.59
C GLY A 46 -21.87 -11.91 -7.17
N GLU A 47 -21.15 -11.13 -7.99
CA GLU A 47 -19.88 -11.50 -8.60
C GLU A 47 -18.68 -10.87 -7.87
N TRP A 48 -17.56 -11.58 -7.83
CA TRP A 48 -16.31 -11.07 -7.29
C TRP A 48 -15.59 -10.24 -8.33
N VAL A 49 -15.33 -8.98 -7.98
CA VAL A 49 -14.63 -8.01 -8.84
C VAL A 49 -13.34 -7.58 -8.17
N SER A 50 -12.24 -7.67 -8.93
CA SER A 50 -10.95 -7.17 -8.46
C SER A 50 -10.96 -5.65 -8.43
N THR A 51 -10.43 -5.07 -7.36
CA THR A 51 -10.28 -3.63 -7.16
C THR A 51 -9.04 -3.32 -6.36
N THR A 52 -8.65 -2.05 -6.31
CA THR A 52 -7.54 -1.58 -5.47
C THR A 52 -8.05 -0.59 -4.43
N LYS A 53 -7.36 -0.54 -3.29
CA LYS A 53 -7.62 0.40 -2.20
C LYS A 53 -6.32 0.97 -1.67
N PRO A 54 -6.30 2.20 -1.14
CA PRO A 54 -5.10 2.75 -0.50
C PRO A 54 -4.59 1.85 0.63
N LEU A 55 -3.28 1.58 0.62
CA LEU A 55 -2.61 0.84 1.70
C LEU A 55 -2.57 1.68 2.98
N PHE A 56 -2.31 2.98 2.84
CA PHE A 56 -2.29 3.96 3.93
C PHE A 56 -3.26 5.11 3.59
N PRO A 57 -4.55 5.00 3.94
CA PRO A 57 -5.54 6.03 3.62
C PRO A 57 -5.15 7.41 4.15
N GLY A 58 -5.20 8.42 3.30
CA GLY A 58 -4.84 9.80 3.63
C GLY A 58 -3.34 10.12 3.54
N TYR A 59 -2.51 9.20 2.98
CA TYR A 59 -1.07 9.40 2.85
C TYR A 59 -0.59 9.13 1.43
N LEU A 60 0.26 10.03 0.95
CA LEU A 60 1.08 9.85 -0.25
C LEU A 60 2.53 9.68 0.16
N ILE A 61 3.33 9.06 -0.69
CA ILE A 61 4.78 8.94 -0.51
C ILE A 61 5.45 9.72 -1.64
N CYS A 62 6.39 10.59 -1.29
CA CYS A 62 7.20 11.31 -2.28
C CYS A 62 8.68 10.99 -2.11
N ASP A 63 9.36 10.76 -3.23
CA ASP A 63 10.81 10.66 -3.31
C ASP A 63 11.39 12.03 -3.60
N THR A 64 12.09 12.60 -2.63
CA THR A 64 12.69 13.93 -2.75
C THR A 64 13.96 14.06 -1.92
N ALA A 65 14.91 14.82 -2.44
CA ALA A 65 16.08 15.25 -1.69
C ALA A 65 15.82 16.54 -0.88
N ASP A 66 14.73 17.26 -1.21
CA ASP A 66 14.39 18.54 -0.56
C ASP A 66 12.91 18.59 -0.14
N PRO A 67 12.55 17.99 0.99
CA PRO A 67 11.17 17.98 1.49
C PRO A 67 10.69 19.41 1.84
N ARG A 68 11.60 20.34 2.11
CA ARG A 68 11.26 21.74 2.41
C ARG A 68 10.74 22.46 1.17
N ALA A 69 11.39 22.25 0.01
CA ALA A 69 10.91 22.79 -1.25
C ALA A 69 9.51 22.22 -1.59
N VAL A 70 9.33 20.91 -1.46
CA VAL A 70 8.02 20.26 -1.64
C VAL A 70 6.97 20.93 -0.74
N GLN A 71 7.24 21.05 0.56
CA GLN A 71 6.31 21.67 1.51
C GLN A 71 5.94 23.11 1.11
N GLN A 72 6.86 23.90 0.57
CA GLN A 72 6.57 25.26 0.12
C GLN A 72 5.56 25.29 -1.05
N TYR A 73 5.63 24.32 -1.97
CA TYR A 73 4.64 24.19 -3.03
C TYR A 73 3.28 23.76 -2.46
N LEU A 74 3.26 22.82 -1.52
CA LEU A 74 2.01 22.37 -0.89
C LEU A 74 1.28 23.50 -0.15
N LEU A 75 2.01 24.41 0.49
CA LEU A 75 1.44 25.57 1.20
C LEU A 75 0.74 26.57 0.27
N ARG A 76 1.00 26.54 -1.03
CA ARG A 76 0.33 27.39 -2.02
C ARG A 76 -0.97 26.80 -2.54
N MET A 77 -1.29 25.56 -2.13
CA MET A 77 -2.54 24.91 -2.49
C MET A 77 -3.65 25.29 -1.51
N ASP A 78 -4.85 25.42 -2.03
CA ASP A 78 -6.05 25.64 -1.19
C ASP A 78 -6.48 24.34 -0.46
N ASP A 79 -6.01 23.19 -0.95
CA ASP A 79 -6.28 21.90 -0.33
C ASP A 79 -5.31 21.59 0.81
N PHE A 80 -5.78 20.78 1.74
CA PHE A 80 -4.94 20.27 2.80
C PHE A 80 -3.94 19.24 2.27
N ALA A 81 -2.67 19.61 2.25
CA ALA A 81 -1.56 18.72 1.97
C ALA A 81 -0.32 19.21 2.74
N ARG A 82 0.36 18.30 3.44
CA ARG A 82 1.59 18.63 4.16
C ARG A 82 2.54 17.45 4.28
N VAL A 83 3.83 17.71 4.18
CA VAL A 83 4.87 16.72 4.50
C VAL A 83 4.86 16.47 6.01
N LEU A 84 4.88 15.19 6.41
CA LEU A 84 4.93 14.84 7.82
C LEU A 84 6.20 15.36 8.47
N SER A 85 6.02 15.96 9.65
CA SER A 85 7.10 16.49 10.45
C SER A 85 6.90 16.15 11.92
N GLN A 86 7.99 16.08 12.65
CA GLN A 86 8.03 15.93 14.10
C GLN A 86 8.97 16.99 14.67
N ASP A 87 8.51 17.74 15.67
CA ASP A 87 9.28 18.81 16.31
C ASP A 87 9.85 19.85 15.30
N GLY A 88 9.09 20.15 14.24
CA GLY A 88 9.46 21.08 13.19
C GLY A 88 10.46 20.54 12.15
N GLN A 89 10.83 19.27 12.23
CA GLN A 89 11.70 18.60 11.28
C GLN A 89 10.92 17.60 10.43
N PHE A 90 11.19 17.56 9.12
CA PHE A 90 10.59 16.55 8.24
C PHE A 90 11.18 15.18 8.54
N VAL A 91 10.31 14.18 8.67
CA VAL A 91 10.68 12.81 9.03
C VAL A 91 10.63 11.93 7.78
N PRO A 92 11.78 11.45 7.29
CA PRO A 92 11.79 10.46 6.21
C PRO A 92 11.29 9.10 6.71
N LEU A 93 10.81 8.28 5.79
CA LEU A 93 10.61 6.86 6.05
C LEU A 93 11.94 6.21 6.42
N ALA A 94 11.91 5.34 7.43
CA ALA A 94 13.07 4.55 7.79
C ALA A 94 13.45 3.61 6.64
N LYS A 95 14.70 3.17 6.61
CA LYS A 95 15.21 2.28 5.57
C LYS A 95 14.40 0.98 5.50
N GLU A 96 14.04 0.43 6.65
CA GLU A 96 13.27 -0.80 6.77
C GLU A 96 11.85 -0.62 6.25
N GLU A 97 11.22 0.54 6.53
CA GLU A 97 9.89 0.89 6.02
C GLU A 97 9.90 1.03 4.49
N THR A 98 10.90 1.73 3.96
CA THR A 98 11.11 1.91 2.51
C THR A 98 11.33 0.57 1.82
N GLN A 99 12.15 -0.31 2.40
CA GLN A 99 12.41 -1.65 1.86
C GLN A 99 11.15 -2.52 1.88
N LEU A 100 10.37 -2.48 2.96
CA LEU A 100 9.13 -3.26 3.07
C LEU A 100 8.10 -2.82 2.02
N ILE A 101 7.83 -1.53 1.92
CA ILE A 101 6.91 -0.99 0.90
C ILE A 101 7.41 -1.30 -0.51
N GLY A 102 8.71 -1.15 -0.75
CA GLY A 102 9.34 -1.47 -2.02
C GLY A 102 9.28 -2.96 -2.39
N SER A 103 9.34 -3.86 -1.38
CA SER A 103 9.20 -5.31 -1.61
C SER A 103 7.75 -5.74 -1.85
N PHE A 104 6.80 -5.02 -1.26
CA PHE A 104 5.37 -5.32 -1.41
C PHE A 104 4.80 -4.79 -2.73
N THR A 105 5.38 -3.73 -3.28
CA THR A 105 4.86 -3.03 -4.45
C THR A 105 5.84 -3.12 -5.62
N ASN A 106 5.32 -3.24 -6.82
CA ASN A 106 6.13 -3.11 -8.02
C ASN A 106 6.38 -1.63 -8.34
N ARG A 107 7.59 -1.32 -8.81
CA ARG A 107 7.88 0.02 -9.33
C ARG A 107 7.02 0.27 -10.58
N GLY A 108 6.24 1.31 -10.54
CA GLY A 108 5.32 1.70 -11.62
C GLY A 108 3.87 1.80 -11.16
N ASP A 109 3.23 0.68 -10.82
CA ASP A 109 1.84 0.70 -10.35
C ASP A 109 1.69 0.89 -8.83
N ARG A 110 2.72 0.56 -8.07
CA ARG A 110 2.74 0.63 -6.60
C ARG A 110 1.56 -0.09 -5.94
N VAL A 111 1.13 -1.19 -6.54
CA VAL A 111 0.04 -2.03 -6.02
C VAL A 111 0.62 -3.28 -5.38
N VAL A 112 0.19 -3.57 -4.15
CA VAL A 112 0.45 -4.83 -3.46
C VAL A 112 -0.51 -5.87 -4.02
N PRO A 113 -0.04 -6.89 -4.77
CA PRO A 113 -0.92 -7.92 -5.30
C PRO A 113 -1.50 -8.79 -4.18
N MET A 114 -2.55 -9.55 -4.49
CA MET A 114 -3.11 -10.50 -3.55
C MET A 114 -2.12 -11.61 -3.22
N SER A 115 -2.03 -11.95 -1.94
CA SER A 115 -1.39 -13.18 -1.49
C SER A 115 -2.37 -14.35 -1.48
N GLU A 116 -1.84 -15.55 -1.49
CA GLU A 116 -2.61 -16.79 -1.39
C GLU A 116 -2.19 -17.58 -0.14
N ALA A 117 -3.16 -18.20 0.49
CA ALA A 117 -2.94 -19.09 1.62
C ALA A 117 -3.79 -20.35 1.49
N LEU A 118 -3.34 -21.43 2.13
CA LEU A 118 -4.09 -22.66 2.28
C LEU A 118 -4.63 -22.77 3.70
N LYS A 119 -5.86 -23.24 3.79
CA LYS A 119 -6.42 -23.73 5.05
C LYS A 119 -5.96 -25.19 5.26
N ASP A 120 -5.24 -25.43 6.34
CA ASP A 120 -4.83 -26.75 6.81
C ASP A 120 -5.33 -26.94 8.24
N GLY A 121 -6.48 -27.64 8.39
CA GLY A 121 -7.18 -27.73 9.65
C GLY A 121 -7.62 -26.35 10.17
N ASP A 122 -7.16 -25.98 11.35
CA ASP A 122 -7.41 -24.66 11.96
C ASP A 122 -6.37 -23.61 11.57
N GLN A 123 -5.27 -24.02 10.93
CA GLN A 123 -4.19 -23.14 10.52
C GLN A 123 -4.40 -22.60 9.11
N VAL A 124 -3.83 -21.41 8.89
CA VAL A 124 -3.74 -20.77 7.58
C VAL A 124 -2.26 -20.59 7.26
N VAL A 125 -1.83 -21.18 6.15
CA VAL A 125 -0.43 -21.12 5.70
C VAL A 125 -0.36 -20.31 4.42
N VAL A 126 0.41 -19.21 4.43
CA VAL A 126 0.67 -18.40 3.23
C VAL A 126 1.51 -19.21 2.26
N THR A 127 1.10 -19.27 1.00
CA THR A 127 1.73 -20.09 -0.03
C THR A 127 2.28 -19.30 -1.19
N ALA A 128 1.82 -18.08 -1.41
CA ALA A 128 2.28 -17.22 -2.49
C ALA A 128 1.94 -15.75 -2.21
N GLY A 129 2.63 -14.87 -2.92
CA GLY A 129 2.42 -13.43 -2.90
C GLY A 129 3.26 -12.67 -1.89
N PRO A 130 3.05 -11.36 -1.72
CA PRO A 130 3.88 -10.50 -0.90
C PRO A 130 3.96 -10.87 0.58
N LEU A 131 2.93 -11.53 1.12
CA LEU A 131 2.92 -11.95 2.53
C LEU A 131 3.79 -13.18 2.80
N LEU A 132 4.24 -13.90 1.77
CA LEU A 132 5.14 -15.04 1.95
C LEU A 132 6.48 -14.54 2.50
N GLY A 133 6.89 -15.06 3.64
CA GLY A 133 8.07 -14.59 4.38
C GLY A 133 7.82 -13.37 5.28
N HIS A 134 6.60 -12.82 5.28
CA HIS A 134 6.19 -11.69 6.12
C HIS A 134 4.97 -12.03 7.01
N GLU A 135 4.78 -13.31 7.28
CA GLU A 135 3.61 -13.81 8.04
C GLU A 135 3.56 -13.22 9.46
N GLY A 136 4.72 -12.86 10.02
CA GLY A 136 4.81 -12.22 11.34
C GLY A 136 4.13 -10.84 11.43
N LEU A 137 3.86 -10.19 10.29
CA LEU A 137 3.12 -8.92 10.23
C LEU A 137 1.60 -9.12 10.34
N ILE A 138 1.11 -10.33 10.12
CA ILE A 138 -0.33 -10.63 10.11
C ILE A 138 -0.85 -10.68 11.55
N LYS A 139 -1.85 -9.85 11.85
CA LYS A 139 -2.55 -9.85 13.13
C LYS A 139 -3.83 -10.67 13.09
N THR A 140 -4.63 -10.45 12.07
CA THR A 140 -5.88 -11.20 11.86
C THR A 140 -6.15 -11.42 10.39
N ILE A 141 -6.92 -12.46 10.09
CA ILE A 141 -7.35 -12.81 8.73
C ILE A 141 -8.88 -12.84 8.68
N ASN A 142 -9.43 -12.07 7.76
CA ASN A 142 -10.85 -12.12 7.45
C ASN A 142 -11.05 -12.93 6.15
N ARG A 143 -11.39 -14.20 6.30
CA ARG A 143 -11.57 -15.13 5.17
C ARG A 143 -12.73 -14.73 4.25
N ARG A 144 -13.82 -14.19 4.82
CA ARG A 144 -14.99 -13.76 4.03
C ARG A 144 -14.70 -12.58 3.12
N LYS A 145 -13.78 -11.71 3.54
CA LYS A 145 -13.37 -10.52 2.80
C LYS A 145 -12.06 -10.71 2.03
N SER A 146 -11.47 -11.92 2.05
CA SER A 146 -10.16 -12.20 1.45
C SER A 146 -9.11 -11.15 1.85
N THR A 147 -9.01 -10.86 3.14
CA THR A 147 -8.20 -9.76 3.67
C THR A 147 -7.38 -10.20 4.87
N ALA A 148 -6.10 -9.83 4.90
CA ALA A 148 -5.25 -9.89 6.08
C ALA A 148 -5.06 -8.48 6.66
N TYR A 149 -5.14 -8.36 7.98
CA TYR A 149 -4.84 -7.13 8.72
C TYR A 149 -3.40 -7.20 9.21
N LEU A 150 -2.63 -6.17 8.91
CA LEU A 150 -1.22 -6.07 9.24
C LEU A 150 -0.97 -4.93 10.22
N GLU A 151 0.05 -5.06 11.05
CA GLU A 151 0.67 -3.94 11.75
C GLU A 151 2.02 -3.65 11.12
N LEU A 152 2.20 -2.39 10.71
CA LEU A 152 3.42 -1.87 10.12
C LEU A 152 3.84 -0.60 10.86
N ASP A 153 5.12 -0.28 10.79
CA ASP A 153 5.61 1.04 11.19
C ASP A 153 5.63 1.98 9.99
N LEU A 154 5.19 3.21 10.19
CA LEU A 154 5.20 4.28 9.20
C LEU A 154 5.61 5.60 9.86
N CYS A 155 6.77 6.14 9.51
CA CYS A 155 7.37 7.31 10.16
C CYS A 155 7.44 7.18 11.68
N GLY A 156 7.86 6.02 12.19
CA GLY A 156 7.98 5.73 13.61
C GLY A 156 6.64 5.56 14.36
N ARG A 157 5.52 5.49 13.63
CA ARG A 157 4.20 5.25 14.21
C ARG A 157 3.70 3.87 13.81
N ARG A 158 3.13 3.13 14.77
CA ARG A 158 2.48 1.86 14.48
C ARG A 158 1.13 2.11 13.80
N VAL A 159 0.96 1.59 12.60
CA VAL A 159 -0.28 1.69 11.82
C VAL A 159 -0.83 0.31 11.50
N THR A 160 -2.15 0.19 11.57
CA THR A 160 -2.85 -1.00 11.09
C THR A 160 -3.30 -0.77 9.67
N THR A 161 -2.95 -1.69 8.79
CA THR A 161 -3.38 -1.69 7.39
C THR A 161 -3.92 -3.05 6.98
N ARG A 162 -4.31 -3.20 5.75
CA ARG A 162 -4.83 -4.45 5.21
C ARG A 162 -4.31 -4.68 3.80
N VAL A 163 -4.20 -5.96 3.46
CA VAL A 163 -3.84 -6.44 2.12
C VAL A 163 -4.73 -7.60 1.73
N GLY A 164 -4.81 -7.88 0.43
CA GLY A 164 -5.57 -9.03 -0.06
C GLY A 164 -4.90 -10.35 0.31
N LEU A 165 -5.69 -11.29 0.82
CA LEU A 165 -5.27 -12.67 1.10
C LEU A 165 -6.41 -13.63 0.78
N ALA A 166 -6.26 -14.37 -0.31
CA ALA A 166 -7.19 -15.41 -0.69
C ALA A 166 -6.85 -16.71 0.07
N VAL A 167 -7.72 -17.13 0.97
CA VAL A 167 -7.59 -18.40 1.70
C VAL A 167 -8.35 -19.48 0.96
N LEU A 168 -7.64 -20.43 0.36
CA LEU A 168 -8.17 -21.49 -0.48
C LEU A 168 -8.24 -22.82 0.28
N SER A 169 -9.24 -23.63 -0.04
CA SER A 169 -9.19 -25.06 0.29
C SER A 169 -8.26 -25.80 -0.67
N LYS A 170 -7.85 -27.02 -0.30
CA LYS A 170 -7.02 -27.85 -1.19
C LYS A 170 -7.67 -28.08 -2.56
N GLU A 171 -8.99 -28.26 -2.60
CA GLU A 171 -9.78 -28.46 -3.83
C GLU A 171 -9.84 -27.19 -4.69
N GLN A 172 -10.07 -26.04 -4.07
CA GLN A 172 -10.11 -24.74 -4.75
C GLN A 172 -8.77 -24.37 -5.39
N ARG A 173 -7.66 -24.77 -4.77
CA ARG A 173 -6.31 -24.56 -5.33
C ARG A 173 -6.11 -25.32 -6.63
N VAL A 174 -6.56 -26.56 -6.70
CA VAL A 174 -6.45 -27.38 -7.91
C VAL A 174 -7.24 -26.75 -9.07
N MET A 175 -8.47 -26.29 -8.81
CA MET A 175 -9.31 -25.63 -9.81
C MET A 175 -8.69 -24.31 -10.31
N ARG A 176 -8.10 -23.52 -9.42
CA ARG A 176 -7.47 -22.23 -9.79
C ARG A 176 -6.22 -22.43 -10.64
N ASN A 177 -5.41 -23.44 -10.34
CA ASN A 177 -4.24 -23.81 -11.14
C ASN A 177 -4.63 -24.29 -12.54
N HIS A 178 -5.72 -25.05 -12.67
CA HIS A 178 -6.23 -25.45 -13.98
C HIS A 178 -6.69 -24.26 -14.84
N ARG A 179 -7.37 -23.28 -14.26
CA ARG A 179 -7.80 -22.07 -14.99
C ARG A 179 -6.62 -21.20 -15.45
N ARG A 180 -5.54 -21.13 -14.65
CA ARG A 180 -4.32 -20.40 -15.04
C ARG A 180 -3.49 -21.11 -16.11
N ALA A 181 -3.59 -22.43 -16.23
CA ALA A 181 -2.87 -23.21 -17.23
C ALA A 181 -3.57 -23.21 -18.60
N VAL A 182 -4.83 -22.79 -18.68
CA VAL A 182 -5.66 -22.74 -19.91
C VAL A 182 -5.81 -21.32 -20.47
N SER A 183 -5.27 -20.32 -19.78
CA SER A 183 -5.19 -18.90 -20.23
C SER A 183 -3.80 -18.57 -20.73
#